data_f98b79db55ae2add6472bc2f2ee08b23
#
_entry.id   f98b79db55ae2add6472bc2f2ee08b23
#
_cell.length_a   1.000
_cell.length_b   1.000
_cell.length_c   1.000
_cell.angle_alpha   90.00
_cell.angle_beta   90.00
_cell.angle_gamma   90.00
#
_symmetry.space_group_name_H-M   'P 1'
#
loop_
_entity.id
_entity.type
_entity.pdbx_description
1 polymer ?
#
loop_
_entity_poly.entity_id
_entity_poly.type
_entity_poly.pdbx_seq_one_letter_code
_entity_poly.pdbx_strand_id
1 'polypeptide(L)'
;MKLYANNKCLDLSFPQIMGILNFTPDSFSDSGQFFSLDKALFQVEKMLKEGATIIDIGGESTRPMAEEVSEAEELQRVIPLVEAVQKRFDCWISVDTSKAIVMQEAAKVGMDLINDIRALREPGALEIAGQLNLPTCIMHMQGQPRTMQANPHYDDVVQDVYQFLTDRTQACLAAGIVKENIIWDMGFGFGKTVQHNYKLLQQLAHFCDSGYPVLAGLSRKSMIGAVLDKPVTERVVGSVAGALIAAQNGATILRVHDVAATADALKIWQATQQA
;
A
#
# COMPACT_ATOMS: atom_id res chain seq x y z
N MET A 1 3.95 -2.15 -18.32
CA MET A 1 4.80 -1.48 -17.31
C MET A 1 5.38 -2.56 -16.40
N LYS A 2 6.62 -2.42 -15.94
CA LYS A 2 7.28 -3.45 -15.11
C LYS A 2 8.10 -2.79 -14.00
N LEU A 3 8.15 -3.41 -12.83
CA LEU A 3 9.03 -3.02 -11.72
C LEU A 3 10.12 -4.08 -11.55
N TYR A 4 11.30 -3.65 -11.09
CA TYR A 4 12.45 -4.53 -10.88
C TYR A 4 13.05 -4.27 -9.49
N ALA A 5 13.29 -5.34 -8.73
CA ALA A 5 13.99 -5.30 -7.44
C ALA A 5 14.60 -6.68 -7.15
N ASN A 6 15.80 -6.72 -6.55
CA ASN A 6 16.43 -7.95 -6.05
C ASN A 6 16.41 -9.13 -7.06
N ASN A 7 16.69 -8.86 -8.34
CA ASN A 7 16.60 -9.83 -9.45
C ASN A 7 15.18 -10.37 -9.74
N LYS A 8 14.14 -9.74 -9.18
CA LYS A 8 12.74 -10.05 -9.47
C LYS A 8 12.17 -9.05 -10.48
N CYS A 9 11.15 -9.46 -11.23
CA CYS A 9 10.38 -8.63 -12.13
C CYS A 9 8.90 -8.75 -11.79
N LEU A 10 8.22 -7.63 -11.55
CA LEU A 10 6.77 -7.55 -11.39
C LEU A 10 6.16 -6.95 -12.65
N ASP A 11 5.40 -7.75 -13.37
CA ASP A 11 4.69 -7.30 -14.58
C ASP A 11 3.35 -6.64 -14.18
N LEU A 12 3.22 -5.35 -14.49
CA LEU A 12 2.03 -4.55 -14.23
C LEU A 12 1.12 -4.42 -15.47
N SER A 13 1.26 -5.30 -16.47
CA SER A 13 0.36 -5.34 -17.62
C SER A 13 -1.07 -5.75 -17.23
N PHE A 14 -1.22 -6.41 -16.09
CA PHE A 14 -2.46 -6.71 -15.41
C PHE A 14 -2.35 -6.33 -13.93
N PRO A 15 -3.45 -5.88 -13.27
CA PRO A 15 -3.40 -5.47 -11.87
C PRO A 15 -2.87 -6.56 -10.94
N GLN A 16 -1.91 -6.20 -10.11
CA GLN A 16 -1.31 -7.06 -9.11
C GLN A 16 -1.99 -6.90 -7.76
N ILE A 17 -2.15 -7.98 -7.01
CA ILE A 17 -2.75 -7.97 -5.68
C ILE A 17 -1.66 -7.85 -4.63
N MET A 18 -1.73 -6.79 -3.83
CA MET A 18 -0.91 -6.56 -2.66
C MET A 18 -1.73 -6.92 -1.40
N GLY A 19 -1.39 -8.04 -0.77
CA GLY A 19 -2.04 -8.49 0.46
C GLY A 19 -1.50 -7.76 1.68
N ILE A 20 -2.39 -7.22 2.51
CA ILE A 20 -2.05 -6.46 3.72
C ILE A 20 -1.72 -7.42 4.87
N LEU A 21 -0.52 -7.27 5.44
CA LEU A 21 -0.08 -7.99 6.63
C LEU A 21 0.32 -7.02 7.75
N ASN A 22 -0.63 -6.64 8.60
CA ASN A 22 -0.35 -5.82 9.78
C ASN A 22 0.24 -6.70 10.89
N PHE A 23 1.50 -6.45 11.25
CA PHE A 23 2.21 -7.16 12.30
C PHE A 23 2.30 -6.28 13.56
N THR A 24 1.13 -6.06 14.19
CA THR A 24 0.99 -5.26 15.41
C THR A 24 0.62 -6.15 16.60
N PRO A 25 0.92 -5.74 17.85
CA PRO A 25 0.57 -6.54 19.05
C PRO A 25 -0.90 -6.97 19.08
N ASP A 26 -1.82 -6.09 18.71
CA ASP A 26 -3.26 -6.37 18.70
C ASP A 26 -3.67 -7.41 17.64
N SER A 27 -2.89 -7.55 16.58
CA SER A 27 -3.19 -8.49 15.50
C SER A 27 -2.80 -9.94 15.85
N PHE A 28 -1.92 -10.14 16.87
CA PHE A 28 -1.35 -11.45 17.20
C PHE A 28 -1.20 -11.67 18.73
N SER A 29 -1.98 -10.97 19.56
CA SER A 29 -1.78 -10.72 20.99
C SER A 29 -1.87 -11.89 21.95
N ASP A 30 -2.21 -13.12 21.53
CA ASP A 30 -2.45 -14.21 22.47
C ASP A 30 -1.28 -15.18 22.70
N SER A 31 -0.10 -14.92 22.15
CA SER A 31 1.01 -15.89 22.23
C SER A 31 2.34 -15.22 21.86
N GLY A 32 3.40 -15.44 22.63
CA GLY A 32 4.73 -14.82 22.54
C GLY A 32 5.30 -14.71 21.11
N GLN A 33 6.39 -13.95 20.94
CA GLN A 33 6.95 -13.52 19.62
C GLN A 33 7.08 -14.64 18.57
N PHE A 34 7.45 -15.86 18.94
CA PHE A 34 7.58 -16.99 18.01
C PHE A 34 6.23 -17.46 17.44
N PHE A 35 5.19 -17.49 18.26
CA PHE A 35 3.85 -17.87 17.83
C PHE A 35 3.22 -16.81 16.90
N SER A 36 3.59 -15.54 17.06
CA SER A 36 3.12 -14.48 16.19
C SER A 36 3.78 -14.55 14.80
N LEU A 37 5.06 -14.91 14.72
CA LEU A 37 5.78 -15.07 13.46
C LEU A 37 5.21 -16.24 12.64
N ASP A 38 4.96 -17.42 13.26
CA ASP A 38 4.38 -18.56 12.57
C ASP A 38 2.96 -18.27 12.05
N LYS A 39 2.13 -17.57 12.83
CA LYS A 39 0.80 -17.11 12.37
C LYS A 39 0.90 -16.13 11.20
N ALA A 40 1.87 -15.20 11.24
CA ALA A 40 2.11 -14.28 10.14
C ALA A 40 2.54 -15.01 8.87
N LEU A 41 3.47 -15.96 8.96
CA LEU A 41 3.91 -16.79 7.85
C LEU A 41 2.79 -17.67 7.28
N PHE A 42 1.92 -18.23 8.13
CA PHE A 42 0.72 -18.93 7.67
C PHE A 42 -0.24 -18.00 6.91
N GLN A 43 -0.42 -16.75 7.39
CA GLN A 43 -1.23 -15.76 6.68
C GLN A 43 -0.61 -15.38 5.34
N VAL A 44 0.72 -15.22 5.26
CA VAL A 44 1.44 -15.00 3.99
C VAL A 44 1.18 -16.13 3.02
N GLU A 45 1.40 -17.38 3.44
CA GLU A 45 1.15 -18.57 2.60
C GLU A 45 -0.29 -18.61 2.08
N LYS A 46 -1.25 -18.30 2.95
CA LYS A 46 -2.67 -18.22 2.59
C LYS A 46 -2.89 -17.16 1.50
N MET A 47 -2.41 -15.92 1.72
CA MET A 47 -2.58 -14.83 0.75
C MET A 47 -1.94 -15.15 -0.61
N LEU A 48 -0.77 -15.79 -0.62
CA LEU A 48 -0.12 -16.22 -1.87
C LEU A 48 -0.93 -17.29 -2.60
N LYS A 49 -1.46 -18.29 -1.90
CA LYS A 49 -2.36 -19.30 -2.46
C LYS A 49 -3.67 -18.70 -2.99
N GLU A 50 -4.14 -17.62 -2.39
CA GLU A 50 -5.33 -16.87 -2.79
C GLU A 50 -5.09 -15.95 -4.00
N GLY A 51 -3.82 -15.73 -4.40
CA GLY A 51 -3.45 -14.97 -5.60
C GLY A 51 -2.79 -13.62 -5.35
N ALA A 52 -2.33 -13.32 -4.14
CA ALA A 52 -1.46 -12.18 -3.90
C ALA A 52 -0.08 -12.41 -4.55
N THR A 53 0.49 -11.37 -5.14
CA THR A 53 1.84 -11.36 -5.71
C THR A 53 2.80 -10.52 -4.88
N ILE A 54 2.25 -9.60 -4.08
CA ILE A 54 2.96 -8.71 -3.18
C ILE A 54 2.40 -8.90 -1.77
N ILE A 55 3.26 -9.00 -0.77
CA ILE A 55 2.90 -8.97 0.65
C ILE A 55 3.39 -7.66 1.22
N ASP A 56 2.45 -6.85 1.76
CA ASP A 56 2.75 -5.55 2.33
C ASP A 56 2.78 -5.64 3.86
N ILE A 57 4.00 -5.57 4.42
CA ILE A 57 4.28 -5.78 5.84
C ILE A 57 4.33 -4.43 6.54
N GLY A 58 3.42 -4.21 7.51
CA GLY A 58 3.40 -3.01 8.34
C GLY A 58 3.60 -3.34 9.83
N GLY A 59 4.56 -2.67 10.49
CA GLY A 59 4.82 -2.78 11.91
C GLY A 59 4.08 -1.75 12.77
N GLU A 60 3.53 -0.72 12.13
CA GLU A 60 2.77 0.37 12.73
C GLU A 60 1.36 0.41 12.15
N SER A 61 0.35 0.68 13.01
CA SER A 61 -1.02 0.87 12.53
C SER A 61 -1.19 2.29 11.98
N THR A 62 -1.61 2.40 10.74
CA THR A 62 -1.90 3.69 10.08
C THR A 62 -3.36 4.13 10.21
N ARG A 63 -4.14 3.45 11.07
CA ARG A 63 -5.53 3.81 11.35
C ARG A 63 -5.61 5.16 12.08
N PRO A 64 -6.70 5.92 11.91
CA PRO A 64 -6.94 7.11 12.72
C PRO A 64 -6.80 6.80 14.22
N MET A 65 -6.13 7.69 14.98
CA MET A 65 -5.90 7.57 16.43
C MET A 65 -4.95 6.44 16.87
N ALA A 66 -4.29 5.73 15.96
CA ALA A 66 -3.26 4.76 16.34
C ALA A 66 -2.08 5.45 17.06
N GLU A 67 -1.51 4.77 18.03
CA GLU A 67 -0.29 5.23 18.71
C GLU A 67 0.91 5.09 17.77
N GLU A 68 1.82 6.08 17.84
CA GLU A 68 3.09 5.98 17.13
C GLU A 68 3.96 4.89 17.76
N VAL A 69 4.59 4.13 16.88
CA VAL A 69 5.52 3.08 17.26
C VAL A 69 6.93 3.62 17.14
N SER A 70 7.80 3.36 18.14
CA SER A 70 9.21 3.77 18.07
C SER A 70 9.95 3.04 16.94
N GLU A 71 11.04 3.62 16.42
CA GLU A 71 11.91 2.97 15.42
C GLU A 71 12.38 1.59 15.90
N ALA A 72 12.80 1.49 17.16
CA ALA A 72 13.27 0.23 17.74
C ALA A 72 12.19 -0.85 17.76
N GLU A 73 10.96 -0.50 18.10
CA GLU A 73 9.83 -1.43 18.07
C GLU A 73 9.47 -1.86 16.65
N GLU A 74 9.42 -0.92 15.71
CA GLU A 74 9.09 -1.23 14.31
C GLU A 74 10.15 -2.14 13.70
N LEU A 75 11.44 -1.88 13.95
CA LEU A 75 12.53 -2.76 13.55
C LEU A 75 12.37 -4.18 14.11
N GLN A 76 12.06 -4.31 15.41
CA GLN A 76 11.86 -5.62 16.04
C GLN A 76 10.69 -6.40 15.45
N ARG A 77 9.66 -5.72 14.97
CA ARG A 77 8.48 -6.33 14.34
C ARG A 77 8.75 -6.70 12.88
N VAL A 78 9.23 -5.74 12.10
CA VAL A 78 9.28 -5.83 10.63
C VAL A 78 10.46 -6.70 10.17
N ILE A 79 11.68 -6.46 10.67
CA ILE A 79 12.88 -7.07 10.10
C ILE A 79 12.89 -8.60 10.18
N PRO A 80 12.57 -9.24 11.33
CA PRO A 80 12.51 -10.70 11.40
C PRO A 80 11.44 -11.31 10.48
N LEU A 81 10.31 -10.61 10.30
CA LEU A 81 9.23 -11.09 9.44
C LEU A 81 9.61 -10.99 7.95
N VAL A 82 10.20 -9.85 7.51
CA VAL A 82 10.70 -9.70 6.13
C VAL A 82 11.72 -10.79 5.81
N GLU A 83 12.70 -11.01 6.70
CA GLU A 83 13.72 -12.06 6.52
C GLU A 83 13.11 -13.46 6.43
N ALA A 84 12.12 -13.77 7.27
CA ALA A 84 11.45 -15.07 7.27
C ALA A 84 10.58 -15.29 6.02
N VAL A 85 9.89 -14.25 5.54
CA VAL A 85 9.11 -14.29 4.30
C VAL A 85 10.03 -14.46 3.10
N GLN A 86 11.10 -13.68 3.02
CA GLN A 86 12.08 -13.75 1.93
C GLN A 86 12.75 -15.14 1.78
N LYS A 87 13.02 -15.80 2.92
CA LYS A 87 13.63 -17.15 2.93
C LYS A 87 12.66 -18.27 2.54
N ARG A 88 11.35 -18.06 2.70
CA ARG A 88 10.33 -19.11 2.63
C ARG A 88 9.45 -19.04 1.40
N PHE A 89 9.26 -17.85 0.82
CA PHE A 89 8.30 -17.62 -0.25
C PHE A 89 8.92 -16.87 -1.43
N ASP A 90 8.51 -17.23 -2.64
CA ASP A 90 8.80 -16.47 -3.85
C ASP A 90 7.66 -15.47 -4.09
N CYS A 91 7.80 -14.27 -3.53
CA CYS A 91 6.85 -13.16 -3.67
C CYS A 91 7.58 -11.82 -3.59
N TRP A 92 6.89 -10.76 -3.97
CA TRP A 92 7.35 -9.40 -3.71
C TRP A 92 7.05 -9.01 -2.27
N ILE A 93 8.02 -8.38 -1.61
CA ILE A 93 7.89 -7.91 -0.22
C ILE A 93 7.89 -6.39 -0.23
N SER A 94 6.74 -5.82 0.13
CA SER A 94 6.55 -4.41 0.42
C SER A 94 6.64 -4.17 1.91
N VAL A 95 7.23 -3.05 2.33
CA VAL A 95 7.25 -2.63 3.73
C VAL A 95 6.55 -1.27 3.86
N ASP A 96 5.45 -1.26 4.63
CA ASP A 96 4.68 -0.05 4.96
C ASP A 96 5.36 0.66 6.14
N THR A 97 6.22 1.63 5.81
CA THR A 97 6.99 2.42 6.80
C THR A 97 7.34 3.80 6.26
N SER A 98 7.43 4.78 7.16
CA SER A 98 7.94 6.12 6.86
C SER A 98 9.32 6.38 7.47
N LYS A 99 9.87 5.41 8.22
CA LYS A 99 11.12 5.58 8.98
C LYS A 99 12.33 5.13 8.17
N ALA A 100 13.29 6.05 7.97
CA ALA A 100 14.50 5.81 7.19
C ALA A 100 15.29 4.56 7.62
N ILE A 101 15.45 4.38 8.94
CA ILE A 101 16.19 3.23 9.48
C ILE A 101 15.48 1.90 9.21
N VAL A 102 14.13 1.88 9.21
CA VAL A 102 13.36 0.66 8.89
C VAL A 102 13.50 0.34 7.41
N MET A 103 13.42 1.34 6.52
CA MET A 103 13.66 1.16 5.07
C MET A 103 15.04 0.56 4.82
N GLN A 104 16.08 1.11 5.47
CA GLN A 104 17.46 0.67 5.32
C GLN A 104 17.67 -0.78 5.76
N GLU A 105 17.18 -1.15 6.96
CA GLU A 105 17.36 -2.49 7.49
C GLU A 105 16.49 -3.51 6.76
N ALA A 106 15.26 -3.16 6.36
CA ALA A 106 14.39 -4.04 5.57
C ALA A 106 14.99 -4.36 4.18
N ALA A 107 15.65 -3.40 3.54
CA ALA A 107 16.33 -3.62 2.27
C ALA A 107 17.45 -4.67 2.38
N LYS A 108 18.22 -4.68 3.49
CA LYS A 108 19.29 -5.65 3.73
C LYS A 108 18.80 -7.09 3.84
N VAL A 109 17.54 -7.29 4.25
CA VAL A 109 16.94 -8.60 4.46
C VAL A 109 15.94 -9.00 3.37
N GLY A 110 15.83 -8.22 2.30
CA GLY A 110 15.11 -8.61 1.07
C GLY A 110 13.79 -7.92 0.80
N MET A 111 13.56 -6.69 1.33
CA MET A 111 12.47 -5.83 0.88
C MET A 111 12.64 -5.48 -0.59
N ASP A 112 11.56 -5.56 -1.36
CA ASP A 112 11.51 -5.24 -2.79
C ASP A 112 10.85 -3.89 -3.10
N LEU A 113 9.98 -3.38 -2.20
CA LEU A 113 9.20 -2.16 -2.40
C LEU A 113 9.05 -1.37 -1.10
N ILE A 114 9.29 -0.07 -1.17
CA ILE A 114 9.01 0.89 -0.09
C ILE A 114 7.58 1.40 -0.27
N ASN A 115 6.72 1.23 0.74
CA ASN A 115 5.38 1.79 0.75
C ASN A 115 5.29 2.84 1.86
N ASP A 116 5.32 4.14 1.49
CA ASP A 116 5.36 5.22 2.47
C ASP A 116 4.13 6.13 2.40
N ILE A 117 3.28 6.03 3.41
CA ILE A 117 2.08 6.87 3.56
C ILE A 117 2.37 8.36 3.77
N ARG A 118 3.62 8.72 4.12
CA ARG A 118 4.07 10.11 4.29
C ARG A 118 4.85 10.63 3.09
N ALA A 119 4.97 9.84 2.01
CA ALA A 119 5.62 10.22 0.76
C ALA A 119 7.07 10.72 0.97
N LEU A 120 7.85 10.01 1.75
CA LEU A 120 9.26 10.27 2.06
C LEU A 120 9.50 11.67 2.67
N ARG A 121 8.56 12.16 3.48
CA ARG A 121 8.68 13.47 4.15
C ARG A 121 9.27 13.38 5.55
N GLU A 122 9.40 12.18 6.12
CA GLU A 122 10.07 11.99 7.40
C GLU A 122 11.61 12.16 7.24
N PRO A 123 12.30 12.60 8.31
CA PRO A 123 13.74 12.83 8.25
C PRO A 123 14.54 11.63 7.76
N GLY A 124 15.39 11.83 6.75
CA GLY A 124 16.26 10.80 6.17
C GLY A 124 15.55 9.81 5.22
N ALA A 125 14.21 9.80 5.15
CA ALA A 125 13.47 8.83 4.33
C ALA A 125 13.75 9.01 2.83
N LEU A 126 13.78 10.26 2.36
CA LEU A 126 14.03 10.56 0.95
C LEU A 126 15.45 10.18 0.52
N GLU A 127 16.45 10.49 1.35
CA GLU A 127 17.84 10.18 1.11
C GLU A 127 18.08 8.67 1.07
N ILE A 128 17.50 7.92 2.01
CA ILE A 128 17.62 6.46 2.06
C ILE A 128 16.90 5.82 0.86
N ALA A 129 15.70 6.25 0.54
CA ALA A 129 14.98 5.74 -0.64
C ALA A 129 15.76 5.98 -1.93
N GLY A 130 16.40 7.16 -2.08
CA GLY A 130 17.29 7.47 -3.20
C GLY A 130 18.52 6.56 -3.28
N GLN A 131 19.15 6.26 -2.15
CA GLN A 131 20.31 5.34 -2.07
C GLN A 131 19.92 3.90 -2.41
N LEU A 132 18.76 3.45 -1.92
CA LEU A 132 18.27 2.09 -2.17
C LEU A 132 17.79 1.91 -3.61
N ASN A 133 17.23 2.96 -4.20
CA ASN A 133 16.65 2.97 -5.55
C ASN A 133 15.72 1.77 -5.83
N LEU A 134 14.96 1.35 -4.81
CA LEU A 134 13.91 0.34 -4.93
C LEU A 134 12.60 0.99 -5.42
N PRO A 135 11.68 0.22 -6.01
CA PRO A 135 10.31 0.65 -6.22
C PRO A 135 9.73 1.29 -4.96
N THR A 136 9.19 2.50 -5.10
CA THR A 136 8.77 3.33 -3.98
C THR A 136 7.40 3.90 -4.24
N CYS A 137 6.45 3.55 -3.38
CA CYS A 137 5.11 4.12 -3.39
C CYS A 137 5.07 5.38 -2.53
N ILE A 138 4.71 6.50 -3.16
CA ILE A 138 4.48 7.79 -2.50
C ILE A 138 2.97 8.05 -2.43
N MET A 139 2.46 8.29 -1.21
CA MET A 139 1.03 8.46 -0.99
C MET A 139 0.68 9.90 -0.58
N HIS A 140 -0.43 10.41 -1.11
CA HIS A 140 -0.99 11.68 -0.67
C HIS A 140 -1.78 11.54 0.63
N MET A 141 -1.43 12.37 1.61
CA MET A 141 -2.20 12.56 2.85
C MET A 141 -2.26 14.06 3.21
N GLN A 142 -3.47 14.56 3.54
CA GLN A 142 -3.62 15.88 4.14
C GLN A 142 -3.54 15.76 5.67
N GLY A 143 -2.68 16.55 6.31
CA GLY A 143 -2.46 16.49 7.75
C GLY A 143 -1.60 15.32 8.21
N GLN A 144 -1.85 14.80 9.40
CA GLN A 144 -1.17 13.66 10.02
C GLN A 144 -2.20 12.57 10.34
N PRO A 145 -1.82 11.28 10.44
CA PRO A 145 -2.78 10.19 10.71
C PRO A 145 -3.74 10.45 11.88
N ARG A 146 -3.28 11.11 12.94
CA ARG A 146 -4.09 11.44 14.11
C ARG A 146 -5.11 12.56 13.89
N THR A 147 -4.85 13.51 12.99
CA THR A 147 -5.65 14.72 12.82
C THR A 147 -6.30 14.84 11.44
N MET A 148 -5.90 14.00 10.50
CA MET A 148 -6.29 14.08 9.09
C MET A 148 -7.79 14.08 8.81
N GLN A 149 -8.60 13.52 9.71
CA GLN A 149 -10.06 13.41 9.51
C GLN A 149 -10.86 14.55 10.22
N ALA A 150 -10.19 15.47 10.94
CA ALA A 150 -10.88 16.50 11.69
C ALA A 150 -11.58 17.53 10.79
N ASN A 151 -10.95 17.96 9.71
CA ASN A 151 -11.52 18.91 8.76
C ASN A 151 -10.81 18.87 7.40
N PRO A 152 -10.94 17.78 6.61
CA PRO A 152 -10.31 17.71 5.31
C PRO A 152 -10.94 18.68 4.33
N HIS A 153 -10.14 19.59 3.77
CA HIS A 153 -10.58 20.62 2.85
C HIS A 153 -9.71 20.66 1.59
N TYR A 154 -10.35 20.75 0.42
CA TYR A 154 -9.71 20.86 -0.89
C TYR A 154 -10.51 21.84 -1.74
N ASP A 155 -9.84 22.67 -2.51
CA ASP A 155 -10.49 23.45 -3.57
C ASP A 155 -10.90 22.55 -4.74
N ASP A 156 -9.97 21.72 -5.21
CA ASP A 156 -10.23 20.57 -6.07
C ASP A 156 -9.35 19.39 -5.68
N VAL A 157 -9.97 18.39 -5.04
CA VAL A 157 -9.25 17.22 -4.51
C VAL A 157 -8.45 16.46 -5.58
N VAL A 158 -8.89 16.45 -6.84
CA VAL A 158 -8.18 15.77 -7.94
C VAL A 158 -6.92 16.54 -8.30
N GLN A 159 -7.04 17.86 -8.50
CA GLN A 159 -5.91 18.71 -8.85
C GLN A 159 -4.91 18.82 -7.69
N ASP A 160 -5.38 19.02 -6.47
CA ASP A 160 -4.52 19.16 -5.29
C ASP A 160 -3.70 17.88 -5.03
N VAL A 161 -4.33 16.70 -5.14
CA VAL A 161 -3.65 15.41 -5.00
C VAL A 161 -2.67 15.17 -6.15
N TYR A 162 -3.06 15.50 -7.38
CA TYR A 162 -2.19 15.36 -8.56
C TYR A 162 -0.95 16.25 -8.43
N GLN A 163 -1.13 17.51 -8.04
CA GLN A 163 -0.02 18.45 -7.86
C GLN A 163 0.93 17.98 -6.75
N PHE A 164 0.39 17.52 -5.61
CA PHE A 164 1.20 16.96 -4.52
C PHE A 164 2.05 15.78 -5.01
N LEU A 165 1.47 14.81 -5.71
CA LEU A 165 2.21 13.65 -6.21
C LEU A 165 3.26 14.06 -7.24
N THR A 166 2.96 15.05 -8.08
CA THR A 166 3.92 15.62 -9.04
C THR A 166 5.12 16.25 -8.32
N ASP A 167 4.87 17.09 -7.31
CA ASP A 167 5.93 17.76 -6.54
C ASP A 167 6.79 16.73 -5.77
N ARG A 168 6.15 15.73 -5.17
CA ARG A 168 6.88 14.64 -4.49
C ARG A 168 7.69 13.79 -5.46
N THR A 169 7.16 13.55 -6.66
CA THR A 169 7.89 12.87 -7.73
C THR A 169 9.16 13.63 -8.11
N GLN A 170 9.11 14.94 -8.25
CA GLN A 170 10.30 15.76 -8.55
C GLN A 170 11.35 15.63 -7.43
N ALA A 171 10.92 15.65 -6.17
CA ALA A 171 11.83 15.44 -5.05
C ALA A 171 12.47 14.02 -5.08
N CYS A 172 11.70 12.98 -5.39
CA CYS A 172 12.20 11.61 -5.54
C CYS A 172 13.25 11.50 -6.66
N LEU A 173 12.97 12.09 -7.83
CA LEU A 173 13.90 12.12 -8.97
C LEU A 173 15.20 12.86 -8.60
N ALA A 174 15.08 14.01 -7.92
CA ALA A 174 16.24 14.78 -7.47
C ALA A 174 17.09 14.02 -6.43
N ALA A 175 16.48 13.14 -5.62
CA ALA A 175 17.16 12.26 -4.67
C ALA A 175 17.80 11.01 -5.31
N GLY A 176 17.60 10.79 -6.62
CA GLY A 176 18.20 9.68 -7.36
C GLY A 176 17.29 8.46 -7.58
N ILE A 177 16.03 8.50 -7.15
CA ILE A 177 15.06 7.44 -7.47
C ILE A 177 14.74 7.53 -8.97
N VAL A 178 14.93 6.45 -9.71
CA VAL A 178 14.59 6.45 -11.15
C VAL A 178 13.08 6.49 -11.37
N LYS A 179 12.66 7.10 -12.50
CA LYS A 179 11.24 7.30 -12.82
C LYS A 179 10.43 6.02 -12.75
N GLU A 180 10.98 4.94 -13.25
CA GLU A 180 10.36 3.62 -13.35
C GLU A 180 10.06 2.97 -11.98
N ASN A 181 10.73 3.45 -10.93
CA ASN A 181 10.57 2.96 -9.55
C ASN A 181 9.55 3.77 -8.72
N ILE A 182 8.96 4.84 -9.28
CA ILE A 182 8.00 5.66 -8.54
C ILE A 182 6.58 5.15 -8.78
N ILE A 183 5.84 4.90 -7.70
CA ILE A 183 4.45 4.45 -7.70
C ILE A 183 3.61 5.51 -6.99
N TRP A 184 2.46 5.86 -7.55
CA TRP A 184 1.54 6.85 -7.00
C TRP A 184 0.40 6.19 -6.24
N ASP A 185 0.09 6.69 -5.03
CA ASP A 185 -1.14 6.38 -4.29
C ASP A 185 -1.87 7.68 -3.91
N MET A 186 -3.11 7.81 -4.31
CA MET A 186 -3.95 8.97 -4.01
C MET A 186 -4.34 9.05 -2.52
N GLY A 187 -4.08 8.01 -1.74
CA GLY A 187 -4.34 7.98 -0.31
C GLY A 187 -5.83 8.01 0.04
N PHE A 188 -6.60 7.08 -0.50
CA PHE A 188 -8.00 6.92 -0.13
C PHE A 188 -8.15 6.81 1.39
N GLY A 189 -9.05 7.60 2.00
CA GLY A 189 -9.28 7.60 3.44
C GLY A 189 -8.28 8.40 4.28
N PHE A 190 -7.24 8.99 3.68
CA PHE A 190 -6.24 9.79 4.38
C PHE A 190 -6.49 11.29 4.17
N GLY A 191 -7.13 11.93 5.17
CA GLY A 191 -7.48 13.35 5.10
C GLY A 191 -8.47 13.68 3.99
N LYS A 192 -9.51 12.87 3.81
CA LYS A 192 -10.50 13.01 2.73
C LYS A 192 -11.91 12.66 3.21
N THR A 193 -12.91 13.44 2.79
CA THR A 193 -14.31 13.10 2.99
C THR A 193 -14.73 11.91 2.13
N VAL A 194 -15.91 11.36 2.39
CA VAL A 194 -16.50 10.31 1.54
C VAL A 194 -16.60 10.77 0.09
N GLN A 195 -17.07 12.00 -0.14
CA GLN A 195 -17.20 12.57 -1.48
C GLN A 195 -15.85 12.75 -2.17
N HIS A 196 -14.82 13.23 -1.45
CA HIS A 196 -13.46 13.36 -2.00
C HIS A 196 -12.92 12.00 -2.47
N ASN A 197 -13.11 10.95 -1.67
CA ASN A 197 -12.66 9.61 -2.02
C ASN A 197 -13.35 9.08 -3.29
N TYR A 198 -14.67 9.23 -3.41
CA TYR A 198 -15.38 8.76 -4.60
C TYR A 198 -15.06 9.62 -5.84
N LYS A 199 -14.81 10.95 -5.69
CA LYS A 199 -14.35 11.79 -6.79
C LYS A 199 -12.98 11.33 -7.30
N LEU A 200 -12.05 11.00 -6.41
CA LEU A 200 -10.73 10.44 -6.78
C LEU A 200 -10.87 9.08 -7.47
N LEU A 201 -11.74 8.19 -6.98
CA LEU A 201 -11.97 6.88 -7.62
C LEU A 201 -12.59 7.03 -9.02
N GLN A 202 -13.53 7.97 -9.18
CA GLN A 202 -14.15 8.29 -10.47
C GLN A 202 -13.12 8.84 -11.48
N GLN A 203 -12.17 9.66 -11.01
CA GLN A 203 -11.16 10.33 -11.82
C GLN A 203 -9.80 9.59 -11.79
N LEU A 204 -9.77 8.33 -11.38
CA LEU A 204 -8.53 7.59 -11.20
C LEU A 204 -7.72 7.45 -12.50
N ALA A 205 -8.39 7.32 -13.64
CA ALA A 205 -7.76 7.25 -14.95
C ALA A 205 -6.85 8.47 -15.21
N HIS A 206 -7.22 9.66 -14.74
CA HIS A 206 -6.39 10.86 -14.86
C HIS A 206 -5.01 10.71 -14.19
N PHE A 207 -4.93 10.00 -13.06
CA PHE A 207 -3.67 9.70 -12.39
C PHE A 207 -2.88 8.62 -13.14
N CYS A 208 -3.56 7.62 -13.67
CA CYS A 208 -2.93 6.54 -14.46
C CYS A 208 -2.33 7.06 -15.76
N ASP A 209 -2.92 8.09 -16.37
CA ASP A 209 -2.42 8.76 -17.59
C ASP A 209 -1.11 9.54 -17.34
N SER A 210 -0.71 9.76 -16.09
CA SER A 210 0.59 10.35 -15.73
C SER A 210 1.80 9.52 -16.19
N GLY A 211 1.58 8.23 -16.46
CA GLY A 211 2.62 7.28 -16.85
C GLY A 211 3.38 6.66 -15.67
N TYR A 212 2.91 6.87 -14.43
CA TYR A 212 3.37 6.17 -13.23
C TYR A 212 2.44 5.00 -12.89
N PRO A 213 2.95 3.88 -12.34
CA PRO A 213 2.10 2.85 -11.74
C PRO A 213 1.23 3.46 -10.63
N VAL A 214 -0.01 3.02 -10.53
CA VAL A 214 -0.95 3.51 -9.51
C VAL A 214 -1.33 2.37 -8.57
N LEU A 215 -1.13 2.61 -7.27
CA LEU A 215 -1.62 1.78 -6.18
C LEU A 215 -2.95 2.31 -5.67
N ALA A 216 -3.94 1.43 -5.51
CA ALA A 216 -5.23 1.76 -4.93
C ALA A 216 -5.53 0.92 -3.69
N GLY A 217 -5.64 1.58 -2.53
CA GLY A 217 -5.92 0.96 -1.24
C GLY A 217 -7.27 1.40 -0.67
N LEU A 218 -8.38 0.77 -1.10
CA LEU A 218 -9.74 1.10 -0.63
C LEU A 218 -10.30 0.11 0.38
N SER A 219 -9.67 -1.07 0.52
CA SER A 219 -10.20 -2.22 1.22
C SER A 219 -10.66 -1.90 2.65
N ARG A 220 -11.91 -2.19 2.95
CA ARG A 220 -12.60 -2.03 4.24
C ARG A 220 -12.64 -0.60 4.80
N LYS A 221 -12.23 0.41 4.02
CA LYS A 221 -12.17 1.81 4.47
C LYS A 221 -13.55 2.41 4.76
N SER A 222 -13.57 3.49 5.54
CA SER A 222 -14.79 4.17 6.00
C SER A 222 -15.66 4.68 4.85
N MET A 223 -15.07 5.07 3.72
CA MET A 223 -15.83 5.47 2.53
C MET A 223 -16.81 4.38 2.06
N ILE A 224 -16.41 3.09 2.13
CA ILE A 224 -17.26 1.96 1.77
C ILE A 224 -18.36 1.77 2.81
N GLY A 225 -17.97 1.82 4.11
CA GLY A 225 -18.92 1.70 5.20
C GLY A 225 -20.00 2.78 5.21
N ALA A 226 -19.63 4.01 4.83
CA ALA A 226 -20.57 5.14 4.77
C ALA A 226 -21.65 4.99 3.68
N VAL A 227 -21.31 4.34 2.55
CA VAL A 227 -22.29 4.12 1.47
C VAL A 227 -23.14 2.87 1.73
N LEU A 228 -22.56 1.82 2.31
CA LEU A 228 -23.25 0.55 2.53
C LEU A 228 -24.01 0.51 3.87
N ASP A 229 -23.74 1.45 4.77
CA ASP A 229 -24.18 1.44 6.17
C ASP A 229 -23.78 0.12 6.88
N LYS A 230 -22.50 -0.28 6.71
CA LYS A 230 -21.99 -1.57 7.19
C LYS A 230 -20.77 -1.43 8.08
N PRO A 231 -20.66 -2.26 9.15
CA PRO A 231 -19.46 -2.37 9.96
C PRO A 231 -18.29 -2.90 9.14
N VAL A 232 -17.06 -2.71 9.62
CA VAL A 232 -15.82 -3.08 8.89
C VAL A 232 -15.76 -4.54 8.47
N THR A 233 -16.35 -5.44 9.26
CA THR A 233 -16.37 -6.89 9.01
C THR A 233 -17.26 -7.30 7.84
N GLU A 234 -18.21 -6.44 7.43
CA GLU A 234 -19.17 -6.72 6.37
C GLU A 234 -18.90 -5.94 5.07
N ARG A 235 -17.71 -5.34 4.93
CA ARG A 235 -17.35 -4.49 3.78
C ARG A 235 -16.66 -5.24 2.64
N VAL A 236 -16.60 -6.56 2.67
CA VAL A 236 -15.86 -7.36 1.65
C VAL A 236 -16.38 -7.07 0.24
N VAL A 237 -17.68 -7.19 0.01
CA VAL A 237 -18.29 -6.97 -1.33
C VAL A 237 -18.02 -5.54 -1.83
N GLY A 238 -18.19 -4.53 -0.97
CA GLY A 238 -17.88 -3.14 -1.34
C GLY A 238 -16.39 -2.90 -1.58
N SER A 239 -15.51 -3.58 -0.84
CA SER A 239 -14.06 -3.53 -1.03
C SER A 239 -13.66 -4.10 -2.40
N VAL A 240 -14.22 -5.25 -2.76
CA VAL A 240 -14.00 -5.90 -4.05
C VAL A 240 -14.54 -5.05 -5.20
N ALA A 241 -15.74 -4.50 -5.06
CA ALA A 241 -16.32 -3.59 -6.06
C ALA A 241 -15.43 -2.35 -6.27
N GLY A 242 -14.98 -1.71 -5.18
CA GLY A 242 -14.07 -0.57 -5.25
C GLY A 242 -12.72 -0.92 -5.89
N ALA A 243 -12.15 -2.08 -5.57
CA ALA A 243 -10.91 -2.56 -6.16
C ALA A 243 -11.07 -2.83 -7.66
N LEU A 244 -12.19 -3.45 -8.07
CA LEU A 244 -12.48 -3.71 -9.48
C LEU A 244 -12.67 -2.41 -10.27
N ILE A 245 -13.40 -1.42 -9.73
CA ILE A 245 -13.53 -0.09 -10.33
C ILE A 245 -12.17 0.59 -10.47
N ALA A 246 -11.31 0.51 -9.45
CA ALA A 246 -9.96 1.04 -9.51
C ALA A 246 -9.13 0.37 -10.63
N ALA A 247 -9.19 -0.95 -10.73
CA ALA A 247 -8.53 -1.72 -11.80
C ALA A 247 -9.02 -1.32 -13.19
N GLN A 248 -10.33 -1.20 -13.38
CA GLN A 248 -10.94 -0.77 -14.65
C GLN A 248 -10.52 0.66 -15.05
N ASN A 249 -10.25 1.52 -14.06
CA ASN A 249 -9.75 2.88 -14.26
C ASN A 249 -8.22 2.94 -14.36
N GLY A 250 -7.50 1.81 -14.41
CA GLY A 250 -6.07 1.74 -14.71
C GLY A 250 -5.16 1.54 -13.50
N ALA A 251 -5.67 1.34 -12.27
CA ALA A 251 -4.82 0.98 -11.15
C ALA A 251 -4.08 -0.34 -11.41
N THR A 252 -2.77 -0.34 -11.16
CA THR A 252 -1.89 -1.48 -11.44
C THR A 252 -1.56 -2.30 -10.21
N ILE A 253 -1.79 -1.77 -9.00
CA ILE A 253 -1.60 -2.47 -7.73
C ILE A 253 -2.84 -2.24 -6.86
N LEU A 254 -3.44 -3.33 -6.38
CA LEU A 254 -4.61 -3.31 -5.50
C LEU A 254 -4.21 -3.79 -4.11
N ARG A 255 -4.17 -2.87 -3.14
CA ARG A 255 -3.81 -3.16 -1.75
C ARG A 255 -5.05 -3.55 -0.95
N VAL A 256 -5.15 -4.81 -0.56
CA VAL A 256 -6.39 -5.42 -0.05
C VAL A 256 -6.18 -6.32 1.18
N HIS A 257 -7.25 -6.45 2.00
CA HIS A 257 -7.34 -7.46 3.07
C HIS A 257 -7.92 -8.78 2.54
N ASP A 258 -8.84 -8.72 1.57
CA ASP A 258 -9.65 -9.84 1.09
C ASP A 258 -9.12 -10.34 -0.25
N VAL A 259 -7.95 -11.02 -0.21
CA VAL A 259 -7.19 -11.43 -1.40
C VAL A 259 -8.00 -12.35 -2.30
N ALA A 260 -8.56 -13.45 -1.78
CA ALA A 260 -9.31 -14.43 -2.57
C ALA A 260 -10.47 -13.78 -3.36
N ALA A 261 -11.31 -13.01 -2.65
CA ALA A 261 -12.47 -12.36 -3.27
C ALA A 261 -12.07 -11.31 -4.34
N THR A 262 -10.96 -10.60 -4.12
CA THR A 262 -10.42 -9.66 -5.10
C THR A 262 -9.84 -10.39 -6.31
N ALA A 263 -9.10 -11.48 -6.10
CA ALA A 263 -8.53 -12.30 -7.17
C ALA A 263 -9.63 -12.89 -8.07
N ASP A 264 -10.71 -13.39 -7.48
CA ASP A 264 -11.84 -13.93 -8.25
C ASP A 264 -12.51 -12.86 -9.11
N ALA A 265 -12.73 -11.65 -8.56
CA ALA A 265 -13.29 -10.53 -9.32
C ALA A 265 -12.37 -10.11 -10.49
N LEU A 266 -11.05 -10.06 -10.28
CA LEU A 266 -10.09 -9.75 -11.33
C LEU A 266 -10.05 -10.82 -12.42
N LYS A 267 -10.14 -12.11 -12.08
CA LYS A 267 -10.21 -13.21 -13.06
C LYS A 267 -11.46 -13.09 -13.96
N ILE A 268 -12.62 -12.77 -13.38
CA ILE A 268 -13.85 -12.54 -14.16
C ILE A 268 -13.67 -11.35 -15.09
N TRP A 269 -13.12 -10.23 -14.59
CA TRP A 269 -12.83 -9.08 -15.45
C TRP A 269 -11.84 -9.41 -16.56
N GLN A 270 -10.74 -10.11 -16.26
CA GLN A 270 -9.75 -10.54 -17.26
C GLN A 270 -10.40 -11.39 -18.37
N ALA A 271 -11.29 -12.32 -18.01
CA ALA A 271 -12.01 -13.12 -18.99
C ALA A 271 -12.85 -12.27 -19.95
N THR A 272 -13.43 -11.15 -19.47
CA THR A 272 -14.17 -10.22 -20.35
C THR A 272 -13.28 -9.42 -21.30
N GLN A 273 -11.99 -9.24 -20.98
CA GLN A 273 -11.04 -8.54 -21.85
C GLN A 273 -10.45 -9.45 -22.95
N GLN A 274 -10.59 -10.76 -22.80
CA GLN A 274 -10.07 -11.78 -23.73
C GLN A 274 -11.15 -12.36 -24.65
N ALA A 275 -12.41 -12.00 -24.44
CA ALA A 275 -13.54 -12.42 -25.27
C ALA A 275 -13.71 -11.56 -26.53
#